data_631338a879e63598eb1b23be095797a0
#
_entry.id   631338a879e63598eb1b23be095797a0
#
_cell.length_a   1.000
_cell.length_b   1.000
_cell.length_c   1.000
_cell.angle_alpha   90.00
_cell.angle_beta   90.00
_cell.angle_gamma   90.00
#
_symmetry.space_group_name_H-M   'P 1'
#
loop_
_entity.id
_entity.type
_entity.pdbx_description
1 polymer ?
#
loop_
_entity_poly.entity_id
_entity_poly.type
_entity_poly.pdbx_seq_one_letter_code
_entity_poly.pdbx_strand_id
1 'polypeptide(L)'
;MDTAPVSLVVAVEEGGASALEFGKLAKLGPLLDLFLADPHSQAALVGFDSKPHLIRDYTHSEPDLNSDLQNLEPGDGGAAILDTVSYAVDLLESQPKEYRRVLLLISERRDHGSKHAKPSQLIRKIGRSDVLVLSVSFSPSGAELLHDVQDSGDDRTLNMVSALVMAVKAFKKNVAKEVAQMSGGEYTTFTGDKRFEQRVMDAARHVRNRYLITFSPSDPAPGLHTIRVKTTQDYGARIVARSNYWMEQEQ
;
A
#
# COMPACT_ATOMS: atom_id res chain seq x y z
N MET A 1 -18.37 4.72 -13.75
CA MET A 1 -17.10 4.09 -13.38
C MET A 1 -16.02 5.13 -13.61
N ASP A 2 -15.11 5.25 -12.68
CA ASP A 2 -13.97 6.16 -12.82
C ASP A 2 -12.99 5.58 -13.85
N THR A 3 -12.73 6.32 -14.92
CA THR A 3 -11.87 5.92 -16.06
C THR A 3 -10.49 6.56 -15.99
N ALA A 4 -10.12 7.13 -14.83
CA ALA A 4 -8.81 7.77 -14.70
C ALA A 4 -7.67 6.76 -14.95
N PRO A 5 -6.63 7.14 -15.72
CA PRO A 5 -5.46 6.31 -15.91
C PRO A 5 -4.73 6.07 -14.59
N VAL A 6 -4.00 4.97 -14.49
CA VAL A 6 -3.28 4.58 -13.28
C VAL A 6 -1.82 4.99 -13.39
N SER A 7 -1.29 5.65 -12.37
CA SER A 7 0.13 5.74 -12.11
C SER A 7 0.47 4.77 -10.98
N LEU A 8 1.18 3.70 -11.31
CA LEU A 8 1.51 2.60 -10.41
C LEU A 8 2.98 2.69 -9.98
N VAL A 9 3.25 2.58 -8.70
CA VAL A 9 4.59 2.18 -8.22
C VAL A 9 4.49 0.75 -7.71
N VAL A 10 5.30 -0.14 -8.26
CA VAL A 10 5.49 -1.50 -7.75
C VAL A 10 6.73 -1.47 -6.87
N ALA A 11 6.57 -1.65 -5.58
CA ALA A 11 7.68 -1.72 -4.62
C ALA A 11 7.87 -3.17 -4.16
N VAL A 12 9.06 -3.71 -4.43
CA VAL A 12 9.39 -5.11 -4.20
C VAL A 12 10.54 -5.22 -3.22
N GLU A 13 10.35 -6.00 -2.17
CA GLU A 13 11.42 -6.31 -1.22
C GLU A 13 12.40 -7.31 -1.82
N GLU A 14 13.68 -6.96 -1.79
CA GLU A 14 14.80 -7.75 -2.28
C GLU A 14 15.61 -8.37 -1.13
N GLY A 15 15.36 -7.92 0.11
CA GLY A 15 16.06 -8.33 1.30
C GLY A 15 15.51 -9.60 1.96
N GLY A 16 16.28 -10.18 2.87
CA GLY A 16 15.84 -11.20 3.81
C GLY A 16 15.19 -12.43 3.19
N ALA A 17 14.01 -12.78 3.69
CA ALA A 17 13.24 -13.94 3.25
C ALA A 17 12.61 -13.76 1.86
N SER A 18 12.48 -12.53 1.37
CA SER A 18 11.85 -12.22 0.08
C SER A 18 12.67 -12.73 -1.11
N ALA A 19 13.98 -12.87 -0.97
CA ALA A 19 14.83 -13.51 -1.99
C ALA A 19 14.38 -14.93 -2.37
N LEU A 20 13.75 -15.65 -1.44
CA LEU A 20 13.15 -16.96 -1.71
C LEU A 20 11.88 -16.90 -2.56
N GLU A 21 11.30 -15.72 -2.69
CA GLU A 21 10.03 -15.46 -3.38
C GLU A 21 10.22 -14.90 -4.80
N PHE A 22 11.46 -14.65 -5.26
CA PHE A 22 11.73 -14.06 -6.58
C PHE A 22 11.13 -14.85 -7.74
N GLY A 23 11.07 -16.17 -7.64
CA GLY A 23 10.36 -16.99 -8.64
C GLY A 23 8.86 -16.67 -8.77
N LYS A 24 8.23 -16.09 -7.73
CA LYS A 24 6.85 -15.61 -7.77
C LYS A 24 6.78 -14.21 -8.34
N LEU A 25 7.75 -13.35 -7.98
CA LEU A 25 7.85 -11.98 -8.49
C LEU A 25 8.06 -11.94 -10.00
N ALA A 26 8.81 -12.90 -10.56
CA ALA A 26 8.95 -13.06 -12.00
C ALA A 26 7.61 -13.31 -12.74
N LYS A 27 6.57 -13.77 -12.02
CA LYS A 27 5.21 -13.93 -12.57
C LYS A 27 4.34 -12.69 -12.45
N LEU A 28 4.84 -11.64 -11.79
CA LEU A 28 4.10 -10.41 -11.59
C LEU A 28 3.92 -9.63 -12.90
N GLY A 29 4.93 -9.67 -13.80
CA GLY A 29 4.92 -8.90 -15.05
C GLY A 29 3.59 -8.99 -15.81
N PRO A 30 3.13 -10.19 -16.22
CA PRO A 30 1.85 -10.34 -16.93
C PRO A 30 0.63 -9.88 -16.13
N LEU A 31 0.71 -9.83 -14.79
CA LEU A 31 -0.37 -9.36 -13.94
C LEU A 31 -0.43 -7.81 -13.88
N LEU A 32 0.67 -7.13 -14.19
CA LEU A 32 0.70 -5.66 -14.25
C LEU A 32 -0.16 -5.12 -15.37
N ASP A 33 -0.38 -5.85 -16.46
CA ASP A 33 -1.31 -5.50 -17.52
C ASP A 33 -2.72 -5.20 -17.01
N LEU A 34 -3.11 -5.85 -15.92
CA LEU A 34 -4.40 -5.58 -15.29
C LEU A 34 -4.50 -4.16 -14.71
N PHE A 35 -3.38 -3.59 -14.28
CA PHE A 35 -3.31 -2.19 -13.82
C PHE A 35 -3.12 -1.23 -15.00
N LEU A 36 -2.38 -1.64 -16.02
CA LEU A 36 -1.98 -0.83 -17.17
C LEU A 36 -2.91 -0.94 -18.38
N ALA A 37 -4.10 -1.54 -18.23
CA ALA A 37 -5.00 -1.78 -19.36
C ALA A 37 -5.55 -0.49 -20.01
N ASP A 38 -5.44 0.68 -19.38
CA ASP A 38 -5.64 1.98 -20.03
C ASP A 38 -4.32 2.39 -20.70
N PRO A 39 -4.32 2.81 -22.00
CA PRO A 39 -3.09 3.18 -22.72
C PRO A 39 -2.29 4.33 -22.10
N HIS A 40 -2.94 5.15 -21.29
CA HIS A 40 -2.28 6.25 -20.58
C HIS A 40 -1.76 5.84 -19.20
N SER A 41 -2.08 4.63 -18.72
CA SER A 41 -1.55 4.12 -17.46
C SER A 41 -0.06 3.81 -17.56
N GLN A 42 0.66 4.01 -16.47
CA GLN A 42 2.12 3.84 -16.41
C GLN A 42 2.53 3.18 -15.10
N ALA A 43 3.69 2.54 -15.08
CA ALA A 43 4.25 1.97 -13.86
C ALA A 43 5.74 2.26 -13.71
N ALA A 44 6.18 2.44 -12.46
CA ALA A 44 7.58 2.46 -12.05
C ALA A 44 7.87 1.27 -11.14
N LEU A 45 9.10 0.77 -11.16
CA LEU A 45 9.56 -0.33 -10.33
C LEU A 45 10.60 0.16 -9.33
N VAL A 46 10.36 -0.11 -8.06
CA VAL A 46 11.23 0.21 -6.93
C VAL A 46 11.63 -1.10 -6.25
N GLY A 47 12.94 -1.34 -6.14
CA GLY A 47 13.49 -2.38 -5.28
C GLY A 47 13.81 -1.82 -3.90
N PHE A 48 13.82 -2.66 -2.89
CA PHE A 48 14.29 -2.25 -1.57
C PHE A 48 14.78 -3.41 -0.70
N ASP A 49 15.78 -3.08 0.08
CA ASP A 49 16.34 -3.86 1.16
C ASP A 49 16.49 -2.95 2.41
N SER A 50 17.67 -2.62 2.87
CA SER A 50 17.90 -1.58 3.91
C SER A 50 17.65 -0.15 3.42
N LYS A 51 17.35 0.05 2.16
CA LYS A 51 17.00 1.34 1.52
C LYS A 51 16.23 1.11 0.22
N PRO A 52 15.31 2.03 -0.17
CA PRO A 52 14.69 1.99 -1.48
C PRO A 52 15.64 2.46 -2.58
N HIS A 53 15.47 1.93 -3.79
CA HIS A 53 16.10 2.40 -5.02
C HIS A 53 15.18 2.23 -6.21
N LEU A 54 15.29 3.13 -7.18
CA LEU A 54 14.52 3.08 -8.42
C LEU A 54 15.19 2.08 -9.38
N ILE A 55 14.48 1.02 -9.74
CA ILE A 55 14.93 0.05 -10.76
C ILE A 55 14.53 0.58 -12.14
N ARG A 56 13.26 1.00 -12.29
CA ARG A 56 12.72 1.57 -13.52
C ARG A 56 11.84 2.76 -13.23
N ASP A 57 12.08 3.84 -13.95
CA ASP A 57 11.19 5.01 -13.96
C ASP A 57 9.89 4.69 -14.71
N TYR A 58 8.91 5.56 -14.62
CA TYR A 58 7.59 5.36 -15.20
C TYR A 58 7.65 4.99 -16.68
N THR A 59 7.05 3.87 -17.02
CA THR A 59 6.95 3.32 -18.35
C THR A 59 5.56 2.76 -18.63
N HIS A 60 5.16 2.73 -19.90
CA HIS A 60 3.98 2.02 -20.40
C HIS A 60 4.33 0.61 -20.91
N SER A 61 5.62 0.26 -20.90
CA SER A 61 6.13 -1.01 -21.44
C SER A 61 6.07 -2.12 -20.41
N GLU A 62 5.05 -2.98 -20.49
CA GLU A 62 4.97 -4.20 -19.69
C GLU A 62 6.18 -5.13 -19.92
N PRO A 63 6.68 -5.33 -21.17
CA PRO A 63 7.88 -6.14 -21.39
C PRO A 63 9.11 -5.68 -20.64
N ASP A 64 9.31 -4.35 -20.50
CA ASP A 64 10.44 -3.81 -19.75
C ASP A 64 10.31 -4.09 -18.26
N LEU A 65 9.11 -3.86 -17.70
CA LEU A 65 8.82 -4.17 -16.30
C LEU A 65 9.00 -5.66 -15.99
N ASN A 66 8.52 -6.53 -16.90
CA ASN A 66 8.65 -7.96 -16.76
C ASN A 66 10.11 -8.41 -16.82
N SER A 67 10.91 -7.82 -17.72
CA SER A 67 12.35 -8.08 -17.81
C SER A 67 13.06 -7.71 -16.51
N ASP A 68 12.77 -6.53 -15.95
CA ASP A 68 13.39 -6.10 -14.69
C ASP A 68 13.00 -7.01 -13.51
N LEU A 69 11.72 -7.42 -13.43
CA LEU A 69 11.24 -8.34 -12.40
C LEU A 69 11.89 -9.73 -12.48
N GLN A 70 12.23 -10.19 -13.69
CA GLN A 70 12.94 -11.46 -13.89
C GLN A 70 14.42 -11.39 -13.54
N ASN A 71 15.00 -10.19 -13.54
CA ASN A 71 16.41 -9.93 -13.27
C ASN A 71 16.66 -9.33 -11.87
N LEU A 72 15.69 -9.43 -10.95
CA LEU A 72 15.89 -9.00 -9.57
C LEU A 72 17.02 -9.80 -8.91
N GLU A 73 17.91 -9.09 -8.24
CA GLU A 73 19.01 -9.68 -7.47
C GLU A 73 18.73 -9.59 -5.96
N PRO A 74 19.15 -10.60 -5.18
CA PRO A 74 19.03 -10.54 -3.73
C PRO A 74 19.80 -9.35 -3.15
N GLY A 75 19.10 -8.52 -2.37
CA GLY A 75 19.67 -7.43 -1.60
C GLY A 75 20.28 -7.86 -0.29
N ASP A 76 20.47 -6.92 0.61
CA ASP A 76 20.91 -7.21 1.98
C ASP A 76 19.77 -7.81 2.84
N GLY A 77 20.01 -8.06 4.11
CA GLY A 77 19.00 -8.65 5.02
C GLY A 77 17.96 -7.67 5.54
N GLY A 78 17.89 -6.43 5.03
CA GLY A 78 17.00 -5.39 5.53
C GLY A 78 15.62 -5.39 4.84
N ALA A 79 14.64 -4.76 5.50
CA ALA A 79 13.31 -4.46 4.94
C ALA A 79 12.91 -3.04 5.35
N ALA A 80 13.38 -2.04 4.62
CA ALA A 80 13.14 -0.62 4.89
C ALA A 80 11.75 -0.17 4.39
N ILE A 81 10.69 -0.77 4.92
CA ILE A 81 9.31 -0.55 4.45
C ILE A 81 8.86 0.90 4.64
N LEU A 82 9.18 1.53 5.79
CA LEU A 82 8.79 2.93 6.04
C LEU A 82 9.44 3.88 5.04
N ASP A 83 10.76 3.72 4.81
CA ASP A 83 11.50 4.54 3.86
C ASP A 83 10.98 4.32 2.44
N THR A 84 10.69 3.07 2.06
CA THR A 84 10.18 2.69 0.75
C THR A 84 8.80 3.25 0.47
N VAL A 85 7.87 3.12 1.41
CA VAL A 85 6.52 3.70 1.25
C VAL A 85 6.61 5.22 1.17
N SER A 86 7.46 5.85 1.99
CA SER A 86 7.68 7.30 1.90
C SER A 86 8.20 7.72 0.54
N TYR A 87 9.21 7.02 0.01
CA TYR A 87 9.79 7.25 -1.31
C TYR A 87 8.77 7.04 -2.45
N ALA A 88 8.01 5.93 -2.40
CA ALA A 88 7.00 5.63 -3.40
C ALA A 88 5.85 6.65 -3.42
N VAL A 89 5.45 7.17 -2.25
CA VAL A 89 4.46 8.26 -2.17
C VAL A 89 4.98 9.52 -2.84
N ASP A 90 6.27 9.89 -2.63
CA ASP A 90 6.87 11.05 -3.31
C ASP A 90 6.90 10.87 -4.83
N LEU A 91 7.27 9.70 -5.33
CA LEU A 91 7.23 9.38 -6.75
C LEU A 91 5.81 9.53 -7.33
N LEU A 92 4.80 9.02 -6.62
CA LEU A 92 3.41 9.08 -7.06
C LEU A 92 2.86 10.51 -7.00
N GLU A 93 3.19 11.28 -5.96
CA GLU A 93 2.76 12.68 -5.82
C GLU A 93 3.41 13.61 -6.85
N SER A 94 4.57 13.23 -7.42
CA SER A 94 5.18 13.96 -8.55
C SER A 94 4.41 13.80 -9.87
N GLN A 95 3.54 12.79 -9.97
CA GLN A 95 2.73 12.56 -11.16
C GLN A 95 1.51 13.51 -11.22
N PRO A 96 1.00 13.82 -12.42
CA PRO A 96 -0.20 14.63 -12.60
C PRO A 96 -1.40 14.13 -11.76
N LYS A 97 -2.25 15.05 -11.31
CA LYS A 97 -3.39 14.73 -10.42
C LYS A 97 -4.50 13.93 -11.12
N GLU A 98 -4.50 13.91 -12.43
CA GLU A 98 -5.44 13.16 -13.27
C GLU A 98 -5.23 11.65 -13.15
N TYR A 99 -4.05 11.22 -12.73
CA TYR A 99 -3.76 9.82 -12.50
C TYR A 99 -4.32 9.33 -11.16
N ARG A 100 -4.84 8.12 -11.18
CA ARG A 100 -5.07 7.37 -9.95
C ARG A 100 -3.72 6.82 -9.46
N ARG A 101 -3.27 7.31 -8.33
CA ARG A 101 -1.98 6.99 -7.73
C ARG A 101 -2.07 5.73 -6.90
N VAL A 102 -1.34 4.70 -7.29
CA VAL A 102 -1.38 3.37 -6.65
C VAL A 102 0.03 2.91 -6.30
N LEU A 103 0.21 2.47 -5.07
CA LEU A 103 1.38 1.73 -4.62
C LEU A 103 1.01 0.26 -4.45
N LEU A 104 1.64 -0.64 -5.18
CA LEU A 104 1.63 -2.08 -4.93
C LEU A 104 2.89 -2.43 -4.14
N LEU A 105 2.73 -2.67 -2.84
CA LEU A 105 3.80 -3.04 -1.93
C LEU A 105 3.86 -4.55 -1.76
N ILE A 106 4.96 -5.17 -2.16
CA ILE A 106 5.21 -6.60 -2.00
C ILE A 106 6.37 -6.76 -1.03
N SER A 107 6.05 -7.15 0.21
CA SER A 107 7.02 -7.14 1.31
C SER A 107 6.66 -8.12 2.40
N GLU A 108 7.58 -8.28 3.35
CA GLU A 108 7.23 -8.80 4.65
C GLU A 108 6.36 -7.79 5.44
N ARG A 109 5.98 -8.13 6.68
CA ARG A 109 5.04 -7.34 7.48
C ARG A 109 5.67 -6.24 8.31
N ARG A 110 6.92 -6.43 8.73
CA ARG A 110 7.61 -5.59 9.70
C ARG A 110 8.77 -4.85 9.07
N ASP A 111 8.86 -3.58 9.41
CA ASP A 111 10.01 -2.75 9.06
C ASP A 111 11.22 -3.12 9.94
N HIS A 112 12.35 -3.37 9.32
CA HIS A 112 13.63 -3.59 9.98
C HIS A 112 14.81 -3.12 9.11
N GLY A 113 14.75 -1.89 8.64
CA GLY A 113 15.82 -1.33 7.81
C GLY A 113 15.73 0.18 7.68
N SER A 114 14.54 0.74 7.86
CA SER A 114 14.31 2.18 7.68
C SER A 114 15.14 3.04 8.63
N LYS A 115 15.80 4.04 8.07
CA LYS A 115 16.69 4.97 8.79
C LYS A 115 16.18 6.41 8.76
N HIS A 116 15.33 6.77 7.79
CA HIS A 116 14.93 8.14 7.51
C HIS A 116 13.47 8.40 7.89
N ALA A 117 12.54 7.57 7.45
CA ALA A 117 11.13 7.72 7.75
C ALA A 117 10.77 7.18 9.14
N LYS A 118 10.04 8.01 9.91
CA LYS A 118 9.48 7.59 11.21
C LYS A 118 8.00 7.26 11.05
N PRO A 119 7.44 6.31 11.83
CA PRO A 119 6.03 5.97 11.76
C PRO A 119 5.08 7.18 11.81
N SER A 120 5.32 8.16 12.69
CA SER A 120 4.48 9.35 12.81
C SER A 120 4.54 10.26 11.57
N GLN A 121 5.69 10.34 10.90
CA GLN A 121 5.86 11.11 9.66
C GLN A 121 5.12 10.41 8.50
N LEU A 122 5.24 9.08 8.42
CA LEU A 122 4.57 8.29 7.39
C LEU A 122 3.04 8.31 7.56
N ILE A 123 2.54 8.22 8.79
CA ILE A 123 1.12 8.38 9.12
C ILE A 123 0.59 9.73 8.60
N ARG A 124 1.31 10.82 8.87
CA ARG A 124 0.96 12.15 8.35
C ARG A 124 0.98 12.17 6.82
N LYS A 125 2.03 11.64 6.21
CA LYS A 125 2.21 11.64 4.75
C LYS A 125 1.09 10.88 4.05
N ILE A 126 0.79 9.65 4.47
CA ILE A 126 -0.32 8.86 3.92
C ILE A 126 -1.68 9.52 4.22
N GLY A 127 -1.85 10.06 5.43
CA GLY A 127 -3.09 10.73 5.83
C GLY A 127 -3.44 11.95 4.97
N ARG A 128 -2.45 12.58 4.33
CA ARG A 128 -2.60 13.74 3.42
C ARG A 128 -2.65 13.36 1.95
N SER A 129 -1.97 12.27 1.58
CA SER A 129 -1.86 11.85 0.18
C SER A 129 -3.17 11.23 -0.33
N ASP A 130 -3.35 11.25 -1.63
CA ASP A 130 -4.41 10.52 -2.34
C ASP A 130 -3.94 9.13 -2.84
N VAL A 131 -2.73 8.72 -2.44
CA VAL A 131 -2.16 7.43 -2.82
C VAL A 131 -2.91 6.27 -2.19
N LEU A 132 -3.28 5.30 -3.02
CA LEU A 132 -3.85 4.04 -2.61
C LEU A 132 -2.73 3.00 -2.44
N VAL A 133 -2.59 2.43 -1.25
CA VAL A 133 -1.60 1.39 -1.00
C VAL A 133 -2.27 0.01 -0.96
N LEU A 134 -1.86 -0.85 -1.88
CA LEU A 134 -2.21 -2.28 -1.90
C LEU A 134 -1.00 -3.04 -1.39
N SER A 135 -1.16 -3.83 -0.34
CA SER A 135 -0.05 -4.59 0.24
C SER A 135 -0.28 -6.08 0.15
N VAL A 136 0.70 -6.77 -0.40
CA VAL A 136 0.73 -8.23 -0.56
C VAL A 136 1.95 -8.76 0.18
N SER A 137 1.73 -9.33 1.38
CA SER A 137 2.83 -9.73 2.24
C SER A 137 3.09 -11.23 2.26
N PHE A 138 4.36 -11.59 2.35
CA PHE A 138 4.80 -12.96 2.55
C PHE A 138 4.35 -13.47 3.94
N SER A 139 3.81 -14.68 3.98
CA SER A 139 3.50 -15.36 5.24
C SER A 139 4.29 -16.66 5.33
N PRO A 140 5.40 -16.68 6.11
CA PRO A 140 6.23 -17.88 6.24
C PRO A 140 5.53 -19.07 6.90
N SER A 141 4.48 -18.82 7.68
CA SER A 141 3.73 -19.87 8.37
C SER A 141 2.22 -19.68 8.25
N GLY A 142 1.52 -20.72 7.78
CA GLY A 142 0.06 -20.71 7.61
C GLY A 142 -0.75 -20.54 8.91
N ALA A 143 -0.12 -20.61 10.09
CA ALA A 143 -0.76 -20.47 11.41
C ALA A 143 -1.16 -19.02 11.74
N GLU A 144 -0.55 -18.02 11.11
CA GLU A 144 -0.83 -16.60 11.40
C GLU A 144 -2.05 -16.04 10.64
N LEU A 145 -2.57 -16.79 9.64
CA LEU A 145 -3.74 -16.39 8.84
C LEU A 145 -5.03 -16.26 9.66
N LEU A 146 -5.12 -16.90 10.81
CA LEU A 146 -6.34 -16.93 11.62
C LEU A 146 -6.44 -15.76 12.63
N HIS A 147 -5.33 -15.08 12.92
CA HIS A 147 -5.32 -13.99 13.92
C HIS A 147 -5.62 -12.60 13.35
N ASP A 148 -5.48 -12.40 12.05
CA ASP A 148 -5.66 -11.07 11.42
C ASP A 148 -7.14 -10.68 11.18
N VAL A 149 -8.08 -11.57 11.43
CA VAL A 149 -9.51 -11.33 11.16
C VAL A 149 -10.23 -10.68 12.36
N GLN A 150 -9.60 -10.52 13.50
CA GLN A 150 -10.28 -10.23 14.77
C GLN A 150 -9.86 -8.91 15.45
N ASP A 151 -9.57 -7.86 14.69
CA ASP A 151 -9.42 -6.53 15.29
C ASP A 151 -10.59 -5.63 14.87
N SER A 152 -11.75 -5.92 15.42
CA SER A 152 -12.95 -5.08 15.33
C SER A 152 -12.84 -3.96 16.34
N GLY A 153 -12.78 -2.72 15.81
CA GLY A 153 -12.53 -1.51 16.56
C GLY A 153 -13.34 -1.31 17.84
N ASP A 154 -12.62 -0.96 18.87
CA ASP A 154 -13.16 -0.43 20.12
C ASP A 154 -13.72 0.99 19.87
N ASP A 155 -14.98 1.18 20.18
CA ASP A 155 -15.79 2.38 19.88
C ASP A 155 -15.57 3.48 20.95
N ARG A 156 -14.28 3.77 21.25
CA ARG A 156 -13.93 4.83 22.18
C ARG A 156 -13.63 6.13 21.42
N THR A 157 -14.25 7.21 21.81
CA THR A 157 -13.88 8.58 21.42
C THR A 157 -12.46 8.88 21.91
N LEU A 158 -11.49 8.58 21.07
CA LEU A 158 -10.08 8.85 21.34
C LEU A 158 -9.79 10.32 21.02
N ASN A 159 -9.10 11.05 21.91
CA ASN A 159 -8.54 12.32 21.52
C ASN A 159 -7.44 12.10 20.47
N MET A 160 -7.12 13.12 19.65
CA MET A 160 -6.20 13.04 18.52
C MET A 160 -4.80 12.55 18.91
N VAL A 161 -4.32 12.89 20.10
CA VAL A 161 -3.01 12.45 20.61
C VAL A 161 -3.03 10.93 20.85
N SER A 162 -4.10 10.41 21.44
CA SER A 162 -4.27 8.98 21.67
C SER A 162 -4.39 8.21 20.36
N ALA A 163 -5.09 8.77 19.37
CA ALA A 163 -5.22 8.16 18.04
C ALA A 163 -3.85 8.02 17.36
N LEU A 164 -3.02 9.07 17.37
CA LEU A 164 -1.68 9.01 16.80
C LEU A 164 -0.77 8.01 17.54
N VAL A 165 -0.81 7.98 18.87
CA VAL A 165 -0.01 7.02 19.66
C VAL A 165 -0.41 5.59 19.36
N MET A 166 -1.70 5.31 19.23
CA MET A 166 -2.20 3.97 18.86
C MET A 166 -1.79 3.59 17.43
N ALA A 167 -1.92 4.51 16.47
CA ALA A 167 -1.48 4.29 15.10
C ALA A 167 0.02 3.97 15.04
N VAL A 168 0.89 4.72 15.75
CA VAL A 168 2.33 4.43 15.82
C VAL A 168 2.62 3.05 16.42
N LYS A 169 1.86 2.61 17.42
CA LYS A 169 2.01 1.25 17.99
C LYS A 169 1.61 0.17 16.98
N ALA A 170 0.52 0.39 16.25
CA ALA A 170 0.04 -0.52 15.21
C ALA A 170 1.08 -0.63 14.07
N PHE A 171 1.64 0.49 13.62
CA PHE A 171 2.72 0.50 12.62
C PHE A 171 3.93 -0.34 13.04
N LYS A 172 4.36 -0.28 14.30
CA LYS A 172 5.47 -1.12 14.78
C LYS A 172 5.16 -2.63 14.72
N LYS A 173 3.90 -3.01 14.76
CA LYS A 173 3.47 -4.41 14.73
C LYS A 173 3.36 -4.95 13.30
N ASN A 174 2.78 -4.18 12.38
CA ASN A 174 2.60 -4.56 10.98
C ASN A 174 2.48 -3.32 10.09
N VAL A 175 3.62 -2.83 9.60
CA VAL A 175 3.66 -1.62 8.75
C VAL A 175 2.86 -1.82 7.46
N ALA A 176 3.06 -2.96 6.80
CA ALA A 176 2.43 -3.27 5.52
C ALA A 176 0.88 -3.23 5.60
N LYS A 177 0.30 -3.74 6.69
CA LYS A 177 -1.14 -3.69 6.95
C LYS A 177 -1.62 -2.26 7.21
N GLU A 178 -0.94 -1.55 8.09
CA GLU A 178 -1.37 -0.24 8.54
C GLU A 178 -1.34 0.80 7.41
N VAL A 179 -0.28 0.80 6.57
CA VAL A 179 -0.22 1.71 5.41
C VAL A 179 -1.35 1.45 4.42
N ALA A 180 -1.68 0.18 4.16
CA ALA A 180 -2.78 -0.19 3.28
C ALA A 180 -4.13 0.29 3.84
N GLN A 181 -4.43 0.00 5.11
CA GLN A 181 -5.69 0.40 5.73
C GLN A 181 -5.86 1.92 5.83
N MET A 182 -4.80 2.64 6.18
CA MET A 182 -4.83 4.10 6.25
C MET A 182 -5.11 4.75 4.90
N SER A 183 -4.55 4.22 3.82
CA SER A 183 -4.76 4.74 2.46
C SER A 183 -6.12 4.37 1.87
N GLY A 184 -6.86 3.46 2.50
CA GLY A 184 -8.10 2.88 1.98
C GLY A 184 -7.85 1.73 1.00
N GLY A 185 -6.64 1.19 0.97
CA GLY A 185 -6.30 0.01 0.21
C GLY A 185 -6.50 -1.29 0.98
N GLU A 186 -5.93 -2.35 0.46
CA GLU A 186 -6.07 -3.70 1.01
C GLU A 186 -4.73 -4.28 1.40
N TYR A 187 -4.75 -4.97 2.51
CA TYR A 187 -3.67 -5.82 2.97
C TYR A 187 -4.07 -7.28 2.79
N THR A 188 -3.23 -8.04 2.13
CA THR A 188 -3.40 -9.48 1.94
C THR A 188 -2.11 -10.22 2.20
N THR A 189 -2.22 -11.48 2.62
CA THR A 189 -1.07 -12.37 2.76
C THR A 189 -1.18 -13.52 1.79
N PHE A 190 -0.05 -14.10 1.41
CA PHE A 190 -0.02 -15.27 0.56
C PHE A 190 1.00 -16.30 1.03
N THR A 191 0.71 -17.56 0.70
CA THR A 191 1.60 -18.71 0.80
C THR A 191 1.48 -19.49 -0.50
N GLY A 192 2.53 -19.49 -1.32
CA GLY A 192 2.55 -20.19 -2.61
C GLY A 192 2.04 -19.36 -3.81
N ASP A 193 2.47 -19.76 -5.00
CA ASP A 193 2.34 -19.05 -6.26
C ASP A 193 0.90 -18.70 -6.65
N LYS A 194 0.00 -19.69 -6.67
CA LYS A 194 -1.39 -19.50 -7.08
C LYS A 194 -2.12 -18.46 -6.22
N ARG A 195 -1.81 -18.41 -4.92
CA ARG A 195 -2.40 -17.41 -4.02
C ARG A 195 -1.82 -16.03 -4.26
N PHE A 196 -0.52 -15.93 -4.56
CA PHE A 196 0.11 -14.66 -4.94
C PHE A 196 -0.57 -14.06 -6.18
N GLU A 197 -0.64 -14.81 -7.27
CA GLU A 197 -1.29 -14.38 -8.51
C GLU A 197 -2.75 -13.95 -8.26
N GLN A 198 -3.51 -14.74 -7.51
CA GLN A 198 -4.90 -14.40 -7.16
C GLN A 198 -4.99 -13.07 -6.38
N ARG A 199 -4.09 -12.83 -5.41
CA ARG A 199 -4.09 -11.59 -4.62
C ARG A 199 -3.77 -10.36 -5.46
N VAL A 200 -2.82 -10.47 -6.38
CA VAL A 200 -2.50 -9.38 -7.31
C VAL A 200 -3.67 -9.10 -8.27
N MET A 201 -4.32 -10.14 -8.81
CA MET A 201 -5.51 -9.97 -9.65
C MET A 201 -6.67 -9.31 -8.89
N ASP A 202 -6.92 -9.72 -7.64
CA ASP A 202 -7.96 -9.11 -6.81
C ASP A 202 -7.65 -7.64 -6.54
N ALA A 203 -6.39 -7.32 -6.23
CA ALA A 203 -5.92 -5.96 -6.03
C ALA A 203 -6.15 -5.08 -7.28
N ALA A 204 -5.80 -5.58 -8.48
CA ALA A 204 -6.02 -4.86 -9.73
C ALA A 204 -7.51 -4.60 -10.02
N ARG A 205 -8.38 -5.59 -9.76
CA ARG A 205 -9.84 -5.41 -9.88
C ARG A 205 -10.36 -4.34 -8.94
N HIS A 206 -9.86 -4.29 -7.71
CA HIS A 206 -10.28 -3.32 -6.71
C HIS A 206 -9.85 -1.90 -7.07
N VAL A 207 -8.70 -1.71 -7.70
CA VAL A 207 -8.29 -0.38 -8.19
C VAL A 207 -9.29 0.19 -9.18
N ARG A 208 -9.83 -0.64 -10.08
CA ARG A 208 -10.75 -0.21 -11.15
C ARG A 208 -12.19 0.00 -10.69
N ASN A 209 -12.64 -0.74 -9.67
CA ASN A 209 -14.02 -0.76 -9.21
C ASN A 209 -14.19 0.00 -7.90
N ARG A 210 -13.78 1.27 -7.86
CA ARG A 210 -13.88 2.11 -6.66
C ARG A 210 -14.84 3.26 -6.83
N TYR A 211 -15.38 3.71 -5.69
CA TYR A 211 -16.13 4.96 -5.58
C TYR A 211 -15.22 6.04 -5.00
N LEU A 212 -15.25 7.22 -5.57
CA LEU A 212 -14.69 8.42 -4.98
C LEU A 212 -15.79 9.12 -4.19
N ILE A 213 -15.57 9.27 -2.88
CA ILE A 213 -16.49 9.99 -1.99
C ILE A 213 -15.75 11.19 -1.43
N THR A 214 -16.28 12.38 -1.69
CA THR A 214 -15.76 13.64 -1.16
C THR A 214 -16.63 14.12 -0.01
N PHE A 215 -16.02 14.60 1.06
CA PHE A 215 -16.72 15.18 2.20
C PHE A 215 -15.95 16.39 2.75
N SER A 216 -16.67 17.28 3.41
CA SER A 216 -16.08 18.38 4.18
C SER A 216 -16.14 18.02 5.66
N PRO A 217 -15.00 18.02 6.38
CA PRO A 217 -15.00 17.76 7.81
C PRO A 217 -15.80 18.81 8.57
N SER A 218 -16.59 18.39 9.55
CA SER A 218 -17.32 19.29 10.44
C SER A 218 -16.43 19.91 11.53
N ASP A 219 -15.33 19.22 11.85
CA ASP A 219 -14.30 19.69 12.78
C ASP A 219 -12.94 19.68 12.07
N PRO A 220 -12.44 20.85 11.63
CA PRO A 220 -11.18 20.96 10.90
C PRO A 220 -9.96 21.04 11.82
N ALA A 221 -10.03 20.62 13.08
CA ALA A 221 -8.88 20.68 14.00
C ALA A 221 -7.66 19.94 13.41
N PRO A 222 -6.43 20.49 13.54
CA PRO A 222 -5.23 19.86 13.01
C PRO A 222 -4.95 18.50 13.66
N GLY A 223 -4.53 17.51 12.88
CA GLY A 223 -4.14 16.20 13.40
C GLY A 223 -4.71 15.01 12.64
N LEU A 224 -4.59 13.83 13.24
CA LEU A 224 -5.09 12.57 12.69
C LEU A 224 -6.56 12.38 13.06
N HIS A 225 -7.42 12.26 12.05
CA HIS A 225 -8.85 12.00 12.20
C HIS A 225 -9.21 10.60 11.67
N THR A 226 -10.19 9.97 12.30
CA THR A 226 -10.72 8.68 11.88
C THR A 226 -11.94 8.85 10.98
N ILE A 227 -12.01 8.07 9.92
CA ILE A 227 -13.16 7.99 9.01
C ILE A 227 -13.79 6.60 9.17
N ARG A 228 -15.12 6.56 9.21
CA ARG A 228 -15.88 5.32 9.12
C ARG A 228 -16.95 5.44 8.05
N VAL A 229 -16.86 4.59 7.03
CA VAL A 229 -17.88 4.47 5.97
C VAL A 229 -18.83 3.34 6.33
N LYS A 230 -20.14 3.61 6.29
CA LYS A 230 -21.20 2.62 6.51
C LYS A 230 -22.24 2.73 5.41
N THR A 231 -22.83 1.61 5.02
CA THR A 231 -24.04 1.60 4.18
C THR A 231 -25.28 1.85 5.01
N THR A 232 -26.30 2.45 4.43
CA THR A 232 -27.60 2.69 5.07
C THR A 232 -28.39 1.39 5.28
N GLN A 233 -28.08 0.37 4.46
CA GLN A 233 -28.68 -0.95 4.53
C GLN A 233 -27.57 -2.00 4.58
N ASP A 234 -27.84 -3.12 5.21
CA ASP A 234 -26.92 -4.26 5.24
C ASP A 234 -27.06 -5.05 3.93
N TYR A 235 -26.02 -5.04 3.12
CA TYR A 235 -25.93 -5.80 1.87
C TYR A 235 -25.11 -7.08 2.02
N GLY A 236 -24.68 -7.44 3.22
CA GLY A 236 -23.72 -8.53 3.47
C GLY A 236 -22.35 -8.30 2.81
N ALA A 237 -22.04 -7.06 2.42
CA ALA A 237 -20.82 -6.68 1.71
C ALA A 237 -19.77 -6.10 2.65
N ARG A 238 -18.51 -6.46 2.41
CA ARG A 238 -17.38 -5.82 3.10
C ARG A 238 -17.08 -4.47 2.48
N ILE A 239 -17.05 -3.43 3.30
CA ILE A 239 -16.62 -2.09 2.88
C ILE A 239 -15.12 -1.96 3.13
N VAL A 240 -14.37 -1.59 2.10
CA VAL A 240 -12.97 -1.21 2.18
C VAL A 240 -12.88 0.28 1.84
N ALA A 241 -12.46 1.07 2.81
CA ALA A 241 -12.36 2.51 2.67
C ALA A 241 -11.18 3.03 3.51
N ARG A 242 -10.74 4.24 3.21
CA ARG A 242 -9.75 4.94 4.02
C ARG A 242 -10.23 5.03 5.47
N SER A 243 -9.37 4.67 6.41
CA SER A 243 -9.70 4.70 7.85
C SER A 243 -9.34 6.01 8.52
N ASN A 244 -8.40 6.77 7.95
CA ASN A 244 -7.89 7.98 8.56
C ASN A 244 -7.54 9.04 7.52
N TYR A 245 -7.57 10.32 7.93
CA TYR A 245 -7.01 11.45 7.17
C TYR A 245 -6.27 12.38 8.13
N TRP A 246 -5.35 13.18 7.57
CA TRP A 246 -4.60 14.18 8.32
C TRP A 246 -5.04 15.58 7.93
N MET A 247 -5.39 16.41 8.93
CA MET A 247 -5.62 17.84 8.74
C MET A 247 -4.37 18.62 9.12
N GLU A 248 -3.97 19.54 8.27
CA GLU A 248 -2.92 20.51 8.59
C GLU A 248 -3.51 21.70 9.37
N GLN A 249 -2.65 22.37 10.09
CA GLN A 249 -3.00 23.65 10.67
C GLN A 249 -3.07 24.70 9.55
N GLU A 250 -4.20 25.36 9.38
CA GLU A 250 -4.26 26.53 8.50
C GLU A 250 -3.25 27.58 8.97
N GLN A 251 -2.35 28.01 8.07
CA GLN A 251 -1.36 29.06 8.33
C GLN A 251 -1.99 30.42 8.19
#